data_1f04a20d6acbd50db3f7ccf681fe4800
#
_entry.id   1f04a20d6acbd50db3f7ccf681fe4800
#
_cell.length_a   1.000
_cell.length_b   1.000
_cell.length_c   1.000
_cell.angle_alpha   90.00
_cell.angle_beta   90.00
_cell.angle_gamma   90.00
#
_symmetry.space_group_name_H-M   'P 1'
#
loop_
_entity.id
_entity.type
_entity.pdbx_description
1 polymer ?
#
loop_
_entity_poly.entity_id
_entity_poly.type
_entity_poly.pdbx_seq_one_letter_code
_entity_poly.pdbx_strand_id
1 'polypeptide(L)'
;QSIEEILSEPFDKNLVKPCVESKVFGIGVESFTAGSAEFTLSFAAMHDGCLPLMDNGHYHPTEVVSDKIPALLCFFPEIALHITRGVRWDSDHVLLLDDETKEMAKEIVRCNALDRVYMALDYFDASINRIAAWAVGFRSWQKALLSALCTPNTELKALQDENRLTELMLMQEEIKTLPFG
;
A
#
# COMPACT_ATOMS: atom_id res chain seq x y z
N GLN A 1 -18.89 17.94 -1.35
CA GLN A 1 -20.32 17.82 -1.62
C GLN A 1 -20.66 16.49 -2.31
N SER A 2 -20.16 16.19 -3.52
CA SER A 2 -20.54 14.95 -4.25
C SER A 2 -20.18 13.67 -3.51
N ILE A 3 -19.00 13.59 -2.90
CA ILE A 3 -18.60 12.41 -2.11
C ILE A 3 -19.46 12.30 -0.84
N GLU A 4 -19.76 13.39 -0.18
CA GLU A 4 -20.65 13.42 0.99
C GLU A 4 -22.07 12.96 0.63
N GLU A 5 -22.58 13.34 -0.52
CA GLU A 5 -23.89 12.87 -1.03
C GLU A 5 -23.87 11.35 -1.22
N ILE A 6 -22.79 10.80 -1.81
CA ILE A 6 -22.64 9.35 -1.98
C ILE A 6 -22.59 8.64 -0.62
N LEU A 7 -21.80 9.15 0.33
CA LEU A 7 -21.66 8.56 1.65
C LEU A 7 -22.92 8.69 2.53
N SER A 8 -23.83 9.61 2.18
CA SER A 8 -25.11 9.74 2.88
C SER A 8 -26.13 8.67 2.53
N GLU A 9 -25.94 7.97 1.40
CA GLU A 9 -26.81 6.87 1.02
C GLU A 9 -26.61 5.65 1.92
N PRO A 10 -27.67 4.98 2.35
CA PRO A 10 -27.55 3.80 3.21
C PRO A 10 -26.86 2.63 2.49
N PHE A 11 -25.84 2.07 3.10
CA PHE A 11 -25.18 0.84 2.64
C PHE A 11 -24.76 -0.05 3.81
N ASP A 12 -24.60 -1.35 3.55
CA ASP A 12 -24.08 -2.28 4.54
C ASP A 12 -22.56 -2.15 4.63
N LYS A 13 -22.08 -1.57 5.72
CA LYS A 13 -20.65 -1.35 6.00
C LYS A 13 -19.83 -2.64 6.09
N ASN A 14 -20.47 -3.80 6.24
CA ASN A 14 -19.79 -5.10 6.22
C ASN A 14 -19.54 -5.59 4.79
N LEU A 15 -20.36 -5.15 3.84
CA LEU A 15 -20.29 -5.58 2.44
C LEU A 15 -19.60 -4.55 1.55
N VAL A 16 -19.72 -3.27 1.89
CA VAL A 16 -19.19 -2.17 1.07
C VAL A 16 -18.30 -1.28 1.93
N LYS A 17 -17.09 -1.02 1.43
CA LYS A 17 -16.10 -0.13 2.05
C LYS A 17 -15.79 1.00 1.08
N PRO A 18 -16.51 2.13 1.14
CA PRO A 18 -16.19 3.30 0.31
C PRO A 18 -14.77 3.79 0.61
N CYS A 19 -14.02 4.06 -0.44
CA CYS A 19 -12.65 4.57 -0.33
C CYS A 19 -12.50 5.87 -1.12
N VAL A 20 -11.61 6.73 -0.67
CA VAL A 20 -11.16 7.91 -1.44
C VAL A 20 -9.69 7.74 -1.77
N GLU A 21 -9.40 7.80 -3.07
CA GLU A 21 -8.06 7.61 -3.61
C GLU A 21 -7.40 8.95 -3.91
N SER A 22 -6.12 9.06 -3.57
CA SER A 22 -5.33 10.25 -3.85
C SER A 22 -4.70 10.21 -5.23
N LYS A 23 -4.65 11.39 -5.87
CA LYS A 23 -3.81 11.64 -7.04
C LYS A 23 -2.87 12.81 -6.77
N VAL A 24 -1.69 12.78 -7.38
CA VAL A 24 -0.69 13.84 -7.18
C VAL A 24 -1.13 15.14 -7.85
N PHE A 25 -1.71 15.04 -9.07
CA PHE A 25 -2.20 16.17 -9.85
C PHE A 25 -3.19 15.70 -10.92
N GLY A 26 -3.99 16.63 -11.45
CA GLY A 26 -4.87 16.37 -12.58
C GLY A 26 -4.08 16.06 -13.85
N ILE A 27 -4.68 15.24 -14.70
CA ILE A 27 -4.11 14.85 -15.99
C ILE A 27 -5.05 15.29 -17.09
N GLY A 28 -4.52 15.85 -18.15
CA GLY A 28 -5.30 16.28 -19.29
C GLY A 28 -5.78 17.71 -19.18
N VAL A 29 -7.09 17.91 -19.26
CA VAL A 29 -7.70 19.26 -19.33
C VAL A 29 -8.13 19.84 -17.99
N GLU A 30 -7.87 19.17 -16.89
CA GLU A 30 -8.24 19.63 -15.56
C GLU A 30 -7.47 20.91 -15.20
N SER A 31 -8.20 21.91 -14.75
CA SER A 31 -7.61 23.20 -14.37
C SER A 31 -6.92 23.16 -13.00
N PHE A 32 -7.28 22.20 -12.14
CA PHE A 32 -6.73 22.03 -10.81
C PHE A 32 -6.95 20.60 -10.31
N THR A 33 -6.09 20.17 -9.39
CA THR A 33 -6.21 18.87 -8.74
C THR A 33 -7.10 18.95 -7.52
N ALA A 34 -8.19 18.19 -7.51
CA ALA A 34 -9.14 18.15 -6.40
C ALA A 34 -8.93 16.93 -5.47
N GLY A 35 -8.08 15.98 -5.83
CA GLY A 35 -7.88 14.72 -5.09
C GLY A 35 -6.44 14.52 -4.62
N SER A 36 -5.81 15.55 -4.03
CA SER A 36 -4.47 15.40 -3.44
C SER A 36 -4.49 14.46 -2.23
N ALA A 37 -3.33 13.94 -1.84
CA ALA A 37 -3.19 13.10 -0.66
C ALA A 37 -3.69 13.80 0.60
N GLU A 38 -3.40 15.10 0.75
CA GLU A 38 -3.85 15.90 1.89
C GLU A 38 -5.38 16.01 1.95
N PHE A 39 -6.03 16.20 0.79
CA PHE A 39 -7.48 16.24 0.72
C PHE A 39 -8.10 14.89 1.08
N THR A 40 -7.66 13.80 0.45
CA THR A 40 -8.26 12.48 0.61
C THR A 40 -8.07 11.94 2.01
N LEU A 41 -6.88 12.11 2.61
CA LEU A 41 -6.62 11.70 3.99
C LEU A 41 -7.43 12.52 4.99
N SER A 42 -7.49 13.85 4.81
CA SER A 42 -8.30 14.73 5.66
C SER A 42 -9.78 14.41 5.53
N PHE A 43 -10.26 14.17 4.30
CA PHE A 43 -11.65 13.80 4.06
C PHE A 43 -12.01 12.48 4.75
N ALA A 44 -11.20 11.43 4.55
CA ALA A 44 -11.42 10.13 5.19
C ALA A 44 -11.40 10.22 6.73
N ALA A 45 -10.50 11.05 7.29
CA ALA A 45 -10.42 11.25 8.75
C ALA A 45 -11.65 11.97 9.34
N MET A 46 -12.38 12.73 8.52
CA MET A 46 -13.58 13.48 8.95
C MET A 46 -14.90 12.75 8.67
N HIS A 47 -14.87 11.62 7.97
CA HIS A 47 -16.09 10.93 7.51
C HIS A 47 -16.06 9.45 7.88
N ASP A 48 -16.81 9.09 8.91
CA ASP A 48 -16.95 7.70 9.35
C ASP A 48 -17.46 6.78 8.23
N GLY A 49 -16.75 5.69 7.99
CA GLY A 49 -17.09 4.68 6.99
C GLY A 49 -16.50 4.97 5.61
N CYS A 50 -15.64 6.00 5.49
CA CYS A 50 -14.83 6.24 4.31
C CYS A 50 -13.37 5.91 4.61
N LEU A 51 -12.76 5.02 3.85
CA LEU A 51 -11.36 4.63 4.03
C LEU A 51 -10.43 5.49 3.17
N PRO A 52 -9.23 5.81 3.68
CA PRO A 52 -8.18 6.31 2.81
C PRO A 52 -7.68 5.17 1.94
N LEU A 53 -7.58 5.41 0.64
CA LEU A 53 -6.98 4.49 -0.32
C LEU A 53 -5.70 5.12 -0.86
N MET A 54 -4.60 4.40 -0.72
CA MET A 54 -3.32 4.78 -1.27
C MET A 54 -2.98 3.86 -2.44
N ASP A 55 -2.67 4.47 -3.58
CA ASP A 55 -2.09 3.79 -4.72
C ASP A 55 -0.60 4.15 -4.80
N ASN A 56 0.29 3.17 -4.81
CA ASN A 56 1.73 3.44 -4.82
C ASN A 56 2.26 3.97 -6.16
N GLY A 57 1.45 3.94 -7.22
CA GLY A 57 1.74 4.59 -8.50
C GLY A 57 1.37 6.08 -8.55
N HIS A 58 0.61 6.59 -7.57
CA HIS A 58 0.07 7.96 -7.56
C HIS A 58 0.91 8.95 -6.74
N TYR A 59 2.03 8.52 -6.18
CA TYR A 59 2.92 9.38 -5.40
C TYR A 59 4.17 9.77 -6.21
N HIS A 60 4.82 10.83 -5.76
CA HIS A 60 6.12 11.21 -6.32
C HIS A 60 7.11 10.05 -6.18
N PRO A 61 8.00 9.80 -7.16
CA PRO A 61 8.95 8.69 -7.11
C PRO A 61 9.87 8.65 -5.87
N THR A 62 9.99 9.74 -5.15
CA THR A 62 10.72 9.83 -3.88
C THR A 62 9.85 9.66 -2.65
N GLU A 63 8.55 9.47 -2.83
CA GLU A 63 7.57 9.23 -1.78
C GLU A 63 7.10 7.78 -1.84
N VAL A 64 7.39 7.01 -0.81
CA VAL A 64 7.03 5.59 -0.76
C VAL A 64 5.79 5.36 0.11
N VAL A 65 4.92 4.46 -0.32
CA VAL A 65 3.69 4.13 0.40
C VAL A 65 3.99 3.29 1.65
N SER A 66 5.04 2.48 1.62
CA SER A 66 5.48 1.70 2.78
C SER A 66 5.66 2.56 4.03
N ASP A 67 6.24 3.77 3.90
CA ASP A 67 6.43 4.70 5.03
C ASP A 67 5.11 5.26 5.58
N LYS A 68 4.05 5.27 4.77
CA LYS A 68 2.74 5.83 5.13
C LYS A 68 1.87 4.83 5.90
N ILE A 69 2.01 3.54 5.63
CA ILE A 69 1.18 2.47 6.21
C ILE A 69 1.15 2.52 7.75
N PRO A 70 2.30 2.46 8.46
CA PRO A 70 2.28 2.46 9.92
C PRO A 70 1.71 3.75 10.50
N ALA A 71 1.99 4.89 9.87
CA ALA A 71 1.47 6.19 10.31
C ALA A 71 -0.06 6.25 10.19
N LEU A 72 -0.63 5.83 9.06
CA LEU A 72 -2.07 5.86 8.86
C LEU A 72 -2.82 4.88 9.76
N LEU A 73 -2.25 3.71 10.04
CA LEU A 73 -2.82 2.73 10.96
C LEU A 73 -2.91 3.21 12.43
N CYS A 74 -2.24 4.33 12.77
CA CYS A 74 -2.43 4.99 14.05
C CYS A 74 -3.70 5.84 14.11
N PHE A 75 -4.22 6.28 12.97
CA PHE A 75 -5.37 7.18 12.88
C PHE A 75 -6.62 6.52 12.30
N PHE A 76 -6.43 5.50 11.48
CA PHE A 76 -7.52 4.77 10.83
C PHE A 76 -7.59 3.33 11.33
N PRO A 77 -8.78 2.83 11.67
CA PRO A 77 -8.94 1.42 12.04
C PRO A 77 -8.65 0.49 10.86
N GLU A 78 -8.99 0.91 9.65
CA GLU A 78 -8.80 0.18 8.40
C GLU A 78 -8.29 1.14 7.32
N ILE A 79 -7.48 0.65 6.39
CA ILE A 79 -7.00 1.39 5.21
C ILE A 79 -7.11 0.52 3.96
N ALA A 80 -7.10 1.13 2.80
CA ALA A 80 -7.07 0.43 1.52
C ALA A 80 -5.81 0.76 0.73
N LEU A 81 -5.32 -0.21 -0.04
CA LEU A 81 -4.16 -0.08 -0.90
C LEU A 81 -4.51 -0.57 -2.31
N HIS A 82 -4.23 0.24 -3.30
CA HIS A 82 -3.97 -0.19 -4.65
C HIS A 82 -2.48 -0.44 -4.82
N ILE A 83 -2.13 -1.64 -5.26
CA ILE A 83 -0.75 -2.10 -5.34
C ILE A 83 -0.40 -2.26 -6.82
N THR A 84 0.46 -1.39 -7.26
CA THR A 84 0.94 -1.31 -8.62
C THR A 84 2.46 -1.12 -8.65
N ARG A 85 3.05 -0.98 -9.79
CA ARG A 85 4.43 -0.56 -9.95
C ARG A 85 4.49 0.82 -10.59
N GLY A 86 4.72 1.83 -9.77
CA GLY A 86 4.97 3.18 -10.24
C GLY A 86 6.33 3.27 -10.94
N VAL A 87 6.34 3.64 -12.22
CA VAL A 87 7.58 3.87 -12.98
C VAL A 87 7.89 5.35 -13.09
N ARG A 88 6.84 6.14 -13.12
CA ARG A 88 6.85 7.61 -13.13
C ARG A 88 5.64 8.08 -12.34
N TRP A 89 5.43 9.37 -12.29
CA TRP A 89 4.23 9.91 -11.69
C TRP A 89 2.97 9.40 -12.37
N ASP A 90 1.98 9.04 -11.57
CA ASP A 90 0.66 8.61 -12.01
C ASP A 90 0.75 7.51 -13.08
N SER A 91 1.49 6.47 -12.78
CA SER A 91 1.71 5.36 -13.71
C SER A 91 1.50 4.01 -13.01
N ASP A 92 0.57 3.23 -13.56
CA ASP A 92 0.13 1.97 -13.01
C ASP A 92 0.60 0.83 -13.92
N HIS A 93 1.73 0.24 -13.58
CA HIS A 93 2.30 -0.89 -14.31
C HIS A 93 2.15 -2.19 -13.53
N VAL A 94 2.31 -3.31 -14.24
CA VAL A 94 2.28 -4.64 -13.63
C VAL A 94 3.23 -4.72 -12.45
N LEU A 95 2.69 -5.15 -11.32
CA LEU A 95 3.44 -5.31 -10.09
C LEU A 95 4.57 -6.34 -10.25
N LEU A 96 5.76 -5.95 -9.86
CA LEU A 96 6.94 -6.81 -9.77
C LEU A 96 7.36 -6.95 -8.31
N LEU A 97 8.22 -7.95 -8.04
CA LEU A 97 8.78 -8.15 -6.71
C LEU A 97 10.01 -7.23 -6.51
N ASP A 98 9.75 -5.95 -6.50
CA ASP A 98 10.76 -4.90 -6.22
C ASP A 98 10.85 -4.57 -4.72
N ASP A 99 11.68 -3.61 -4.37
CA ASP A 99 11.95 -3.30 -2.97
C ASP A 99 10.76 -2.63 -2.31
N GLU A 100 10.05 -1.72 -2.98
CA GLU A 100 8.87 -1.08 -2.41
C GLU A 100 7.74 -2.08 -2.18
N THR A 101 7.51 -3.01 -3.12
CA THR A 101 6.55 -4.10 -2.96
C THR A 101 6.83 -4.92 -1.71
N LYS A 102 8.11 -5.24 -1.47
CA LYS A 102 8.53 -5.98 -0.27
C LYS A 102 8.37 -5.16 1.00
N GLU A 103 8.72 -3.86 0.98
CA GLU A 103 8.60 -3.00 2.16
C GLU A 103 7.14 -2.75 2.53
N MET A 104 6.23 -2.52 1.58
CA MET A 104 4.79 -2.45 1.87
C MET A 104 4.29 -3.71 2.58
N ALA A 105 4.64 -4.89 2.07
CA ALA A 105 4.26 -6.16 2.71
C ALA A 105 4.84 -6.29 4.12
N LYS A 106 6.11 -5.90 4.33
CA LYS A 106 6.74 -5.92 5.65
C LYS A 106 6.04 -4.98 6.63
N GLU A 107 5.69 -3.78 6.23
CA GLU A 107 5.01 -2.83 7.13
C GLU A 107 3.61 -3.34 7.52
N ILE A 108 2.84 -3.92 6.61
CA ILE A 108 1.55 -4.53 6.94
C ILE A 108 1.71 -5.65 7.99
N VAL A 109 2.71 -6.53 7.81
CA VAL A 109 2.96 -7.64 8.73
C VAL A 109 3.50 -7.13 10.07
N ARG A 110 4.45 -6.19 10.08
CA ARG A 110 5.01 -5.59 11.32
C ARG A 110 3.94 -4.89 12.16
N CYS A 111 2.99 -4.24 11.51
CA CYS A 111 1.87 -3.59 12.16
C CYS A 111 0.77 -4.56 12.62
N ASN A 112 0.91 -5.87 12.36
CA ASN A 112 -0.13 -6.87 12.60
C ASN A 112 -1.48 -6.44 11.99
N ALA A 113 -1.45 -6.01 10.72
CA ALA A 113 -2.57 -5.32 10.08
C ALA A 113 -3.14 -6.05 8.86
N LEU A 114 -2.90 -7.36 8.73
CA LEU A 114 -3.41 -8.15 7.60
C LEU A 114 -4.94 -8.17 7.50
N ASP A 115 -5.61 -8.02 8.62
CA ASP A 115 -7.08 -7.95 8.75
C ASP A 115 -7.63 -6.51 8.66
N ARG A 116 -6.75 -5.51 8.63
CA ARG A 116 -7.08 -4.08 8.64
C ARG A 116 -6.70 -3.36 7.34
N VAL A 117 -6.02 -4.04 6.43
CA VAL A 117 -5.55 -3.48 5.17
C VAL A 117 -6.22 -4.21 4.01
N TYR A 118 -7.07 -3.51 3.28
CA TYR A 118 -7.69 -4.02 2.06
C TYR A 118 -6.73 -3.83 0.89
N MET A 119 -6.28 -4.92 0.29
CA MET A 119 -5.25 -4.94 -0.75
C MET A 119 -5.85 -5.35 -2.09
N ALA A 120 -5.69 -4.51 -3.09
CA ALA A 120 -6.07 -4.79 -4.45
C ALA A 120 -4.91 -4.52 -5.41
N LEU A 121 -4.81 -5.30 -6.48
CA LEU A 121 -3.92 -4.99 -7.59
C LEU A 121 -4.65 -4.05 -8.53
N ASP A 122 -4.06 -2.90 -8.80
CA ASP A 122 -4.59 -1.93 -9.74
C ASP A 122 -3.52 -1.49 -10.73
N TYR A 123 -3.58 -2.04 -11.93
CA TYR A 123 -2.70 -1.66 -13.01
C TYR A 123 -3.31 -1.97 -14.38
N PHE A 124 -2.90 -1.19 -15.34
CA PHE A 124 -3.30 -1.30 -16.70
C PHE A 124 -2.08 -1.26 -17.61
N ASP A 125 -1.66 -2.41 -18.12
CA ASP A 125 -0.54 -2.51 -19.05
C ASP A 125 -1.01 -3.19 -20.34
N ALA A 126 -1.12 -2.41 -21.41
CA ALA A 126 -1.57 -2.89 -22.70
C ALA A 126 -0.45 -3.56 -23.52
N SER A 127 0.79 -3.49 -23.06
CA SER A 127 1.96 -4.07 -23.78
C SER A 127 2.08 -5.58 -23.61
N ILE A 128 1.40 -6.16 -22.63
CA ILE A 128 1.47 -7.59 -22.32
C ILE A 128 0.07 -8.22 -22.21
N ASN A 129 0.04 -9.55 -22.25
CA ASN A 129 -1.21 -10.27 -22.06
C ASN A 129 -1.80 -10.02 -20.67
N ARG A 130 -3.07 -9.65 -20.61
CA ARG A 130 -3.76 -9.25 -19.37
C ARG A 130 -3.77 -10.36 -18.32
N ILE A 131 -4.03 -11.60 -18.71
CA ILE A 131 -4.06 -12.74 -17.78
C ILE A 131 -2.66 -12.99 -17.21
N ALA A 132 -1.63 -12.91 -18.06
CA ALA A 132 -0.24 -13.02 -17.62
C ALA A 132 0.14 -11.87 -16.68
N ALA A 133 -0.32 -10.65 -16.94
CA ALA A 133 -0.12 -9.50 -16.07
C ALA A 133 -0.69 -9.75 -14.66
N TRP A 134 -1.93 -10.21 -14.58
CA TRP A 134 -2.56 -10.58 -13.31
C TRP A 134 -1.81 -11.69 -12.59
N ALA A 135 -1.45 -12.77 -13.30
CA ALA A 135 -0.71 -13.88 -12.70
C ALA A 135 0.64 -13.44 -12.13
N VAL A 136 1.39 -12.60 -12.85
CA VAL A 136 2.68 -12.07 -12.40
C VAL A 136 2.48 -11.17 -11.17
N GLY A 137 1.55 -10.24 -11.21
CA GLY A 137 1.30 -9.31 -10.13
C GLY A 137 0.84 -10.02 -8.85
N PHE A 138 -0.15 -10.92 -8.94
CA PHE A 138 -0.57 -11.72 -7.80
C PHE A 138 0.56 -12.54 -7.19
N ARG A 139 1.36 -13.21 -8.02
CA ARG A 139 2.53 -13.96 -7.53
C ARG A 139 3.55 -13.04 -6.85
N SER A 140 3.81 -11.88 -7.41
CA SER A 140 4.74 -10.91 -6.82
C SER A 140 4.27 -10.46 -5.45
N TRP A 141 2.98 -10.12 -5.33
CA TRP A 141 2.42 -9.72 -4.04
C TRP A 141 2.39 -10.85 -3.02
N GLN A 142 1.96 -12.05 -3.42
CA GLN A 142 1.98 -13.22 -2.55
C GLN A 142 3.38 -13.57 -2.05
N LYS A 143 4.41 -13.44 -2.90
CA LYS A 143 5.81 -13.64 -2.49
C LYS A 143 6.30 -12.58 -1.52
N ALA A 144 5.92 -11.32 -1.73
CA ALA A 144 6.25 -10.23 -0.82
C ALA A 144 5.64 -10.49 0.57
N LEU A 145 4.35 -10.84 0.63
CA LEU A 145 3.67 -11.19 1.89
C LEU A 145 4.28 -12.42 2.56
N LEU A 146 4.57 -13.46 1.78
CA LEU A 146 5.21 -14.68 2.32
C LEU A 146 6.58 -14.36 2.92
N SER A 147 7.39 -13.58 2.21
CA SER A 147 8.70 -13.12 2.72
C SER A 147 8.54 -12.32 4.02
N ALA A 148 7.57 -11.41 4.07
CA ALA A 148 7.30 -10.62 5.27
C ALA A 148 6.84 -11.48 6.45
N LEU A 149 5.96 -12.46 6.21
CA LEU A 149 5.47 -13.39 7.24
C LEU A 149 6.56 -14.35 7.76
N CYS A 150 7.51 -14.73 6.90
CA CYS A 150 8.65 -15.55 7.29
C CYS A 150 9.81 -14.75 7.91
N THR A 151 9.73 -13.42 7.90
CA THR A 151 10.74 -12.57 8.52
C THR A 151 10.67 -12.68 10.05
N PRO A 152 11.77 -12.95 10.75
CA PRO A 152 11.81 -13.11 12.21
C PRO A 152 11.73 -11.75 12.91
N ASN A 153 10.56 -11.10 12.84
CA ASN A 153 10.37 -9.73 13.33
C ASN A 153 10.58 -9.58 14.84
N THR A 154 10.30 -10.63 15.64
CA THR A 154 10.52 -10.63 17.08
C THR A 154 12.00 -10.54 17.41
N GLU A 155 12.82 -11.34 16.73
CA GLU A 155 14.27 -11.37 16.91
C GLU A 155 14.92 -10.08 16.43
N LEU A 156 14.50 -9.56 15.29
CA LEU A 156 14.98 -8.27 14.76
C LEU A 156 14.65 -7.13 15.72
N LYS A 157 13.43 -7.13 16.27
CA LYS A 157 13.04 -6.13 17.26
C LYS A 157 13.85 -6.25 18.54
N ALA A 158 14.11 -7.45 19.04
CA ALA A 158 14.93 -7.66 20.23
C ALA A 158 16.36 -7.12 20.02
N LEU A 159 16.99 -7.39 18.89
CA LEU A 159 18.29 -6.84 18.54
C LEU A 159 18.30 -5.30 18.52
N GLN A 160 17.23 -4.69 17.99
CA GLN A 160 17.08 -3.24 17.98
C GLN A 160 16.92 -2.68 19.40
N ASP A 161 16.06 -3.28 20.23
CA ASP A 161 15.78 -2.82 21.59
C ASP A 161 17.00 -2.95 22.49
N GLU A 162 17.87 -3.96 22.25
CA GLU A 162 19.14 -4.17 22.92
C GLU A 162 20.29 -3.32 22.36
N ASN A 163 20.01 -2.46 21.37
CA ASN A 163 21.01 -1.63 20.66
C ASN A 163 22.14 -2.44 20.00
N ARG A 164 21.86 -3.68 19.58
CA ARG A 164 22.77 -4.58 18.86
C ARG A 164 22.66 -4.35 17.35
N LEU A 165 22.97 -3.14 16.92
CA LEU A 165 22.69 -2.69 15.55
C LEU A 165 23.54 -3.40 14.48
N THR A 166 24.74 -3.89 14.86
CA THR A 166 25.57 -4.67 13.93
C THR A 166 24.95 -6.02 13.64
N GLU A 167 24.50 -6.74 14.67
CA GLU A 167 23.83 -8.03 14.52
C GLU A 167 22.47 -7.88 13.83
N LEU A 168 21.75 -6.80 14.13
CA LEU A 168 20.51 -6.46 13.43
C LEU A 168 20.76 -6.32 11.92
N MET A 169 21.77 -5.55 11.53
CA MET A 169 22.10 -5.35 10.11
C MET A 169 22.55 -6.66 9.44
N LEU A 170 23.41 -7.44 10.10
CA LEU A 170 23.84 -8.75 9.59
C LEU A 170 22.65 -9.68 9.36
N MET A 171 21.74 -9.77 10.34
CA MET A 171 20.56 -10.62 10.23
C MET A 171 19.62 -10.16 9.11
N GLN A 172 19.43 -8.84 8.93
CA GLN A 172 18.65 -8.30 7.82
C GLN A 172 19.24 -8.64 6.46
N GLU A 173 20.57 -8.64 6.31
CA GLU A 173 21.23 -9.03 5.06
C GLU A 173 21.12 -10.53 4.80
N GLU A 174 21.28 -11.38 5.81
CA GLU A 174 21.12 -12.84 5.67
C GLU A 174 19.69 -13.22 5.23
N ILE A 175 18.67 -12.57 5.79
CA ILE A 175 17.27 -12.82 5.45
C ILE A 175 17.00 -12.56 3.95
N LYS A 176 17.68 -11.61 3.31
CA LYS A 176 17.50 -11.30 1.90
C LYS A 176 17.86 -12.47 0.96
N THR A 177 18.69 -13.37 1.41
CA THR A 177 19.16 -14.52 0.63
C THR A 177 18.36 -15.81 0.85
N LEU A 178 17.42 -15.78 1.80
CA LEU A 178 16.57 -16.94 2.07
C LEU A 178 15.59 -17.20 0.89
N PRO A 179 15.39 -18.45 0.49
CA PRO A 179 14.49 -18.79 -0.60
C PRO A 179 13.02 -18.77 -0.12
N PHE A 180 12.35 -17.67 -0.33
CA PHE A 180 10.92 -17.55 -0.07
C PHE A 180 10.10 -17.89 -1.35
N GLY A 181 9.80 -19.15 -1.59
CA GLY A 181 8.94 -19.62 -2.67
C GLY A 181 9.64 -20.06 -3.95
#